data_2e1147ac583a6f3a8eff5f826adca2df
#
_entry.id   2e1147ac583a6f3a8eff5f826adca2df
#
_cell.length_a   1.000
_cell.length_b   1.000
_cell.length_c   1.000
_cell.angle_alpha   90.00
_cell.angle_beta   90.00
_cell.angle_gamma   90.00
#
_symmetry.space_group_name_H-M   'P 1'
#
loop_
_entity.id
_entity.type
_entity.pdbx_description
1 polymer ?
#
loop_
_entity_poly.entity_id
_entity_poly.type
_entity_poly.pdbx_seq_one_letter_code
_entity_poly.pdbx_strand_id
1 'polypeptide(L)'
;MKHVIITFLLMIGTIQAQAQESGEHQLSQNFWIFLCYGQSNMAGQAPIEQQDLTVSDRYLSMATTDGSDGRKLGTWRKAIPPLCRADAHLGPVDWFGRTLLDVVPENVRIGIVSVAVEGCPITFFDKDKNASLIAKEERDWMNGILNQYGRDPYKRLLDMAKIAAKDGVIKGILLHQGETDAYNDEWRKEVRKIYRDLQEELRFDSTAVPLLVGEVVRKEYGGVCAHANPTINDIANHYPNTYVVSAEGCMPSDDNVHFSSEGYRQLGRHYAIRYLEATNPVLAETCRQQLAKAGLDKITVATTNLKVKAENKGKVIDVTASEPIEKVDVVSFSGKTVKTFAIDGKSEFGLPVEELPKEKLIFVFQNANGKTTADIDL
;
A
#
# COMPACT_ATOMS: atom_id res chain seq x y z
N MET A 1 3.27 -58.58 36.51
CA MET A 1 3.43 -58.27 35.04
C MET A 1 2.30 -57.44 34.44
N LYS A 2 1.07 -57.47 34.93
CA LYS A 2 -0.04 -56.70 34.35
C LYS A 2 0.02 -55.15 34.63
N HIS A 3 0.69 -54.69 35.68
CA HIS A 3 0.77 -53.28 36.04
C HIS A 3 1.85 -52.51 35.27
N VAL A 4 2.91 -53.14 34.77
CA VAL A 4 3.98 -52.49 34.00
C VAL A 4 3.53 -52.13 32.58
N ILE A 5 2.64 -52.93 31.98
CA ILE A 5 2.13 -52.72 30.60
C ILE A 5 1.20 -51.50 30.56
N ILE A 6 0.36 -51.26 31.60
CA ILE A 6 -0.56 -50.11 31.66
C ILE A 6 0.18 -48.79 31.78
N THR A 7 1.28 -48.74 32.55
CA THR A 7 2.09 -47.53 32.73
C THR A 7 2.85 -47.15 31.45
N PHE A 8 3.30 -48.14 30.67
CA PHE A 8 4.00 -47.90 29.39
C PHE A 8 3.04 -47.38 28.29
N LEU A 9 1.79 -47.89 28.23
CA LEU A 9 0.78 -47.40 27.29
C LEU A 9 0.31 -45.97 27.60
N LEU A 10 0.23 -45.55 28.88
CA LEU A 10 -0.09 -44.21 29.28
C LEU A 10 1.02 -43.19 28.95
N MET A 11 2.31 -43.60 29.07
CA MET A 11 3.43 -42.72 28.68
C MET A 11 3.51 -42.53 27.16
N ILE A 12 3.22 -43.53 26.37
CA ILE A 12 3.21 -43.40 24.90
C ILE A 12 2.06 -42.49 24.44
N GLY A 13 0.90 -42.59 25.05
CA GLY A 13 -0.26 -41.72 24.76
C GLY A 13 0.00 -40.26 25.06
N THR A 14 0.67 -39.94 26.19
CA THR A 14 1.00 -38.59 26.56
C THR A 14 2.11 -37.96 25.70
N ILE A 15 3.10 -38.75 25.26
CA ILE A 15 4.14 -38.27 24.35
C ILE A 15 3.57 -37.97 22.95
N GLN A 16 2.65 -38.78 22.44
CA GLN A 16 2.01 -38.52 21.15
C GLN A 16 1.08 -37.28 21.21
N ALA A 17 0.31 -37.09 22.29
CA ALA A 17 -0.55 -35.92 22.46
C ALA A 17 0.29 -34.64 22.59
N GLN A 18 1.39 -34.64 23.34
CA GLN A 18 2.30 -33.49 23.45
C GLN A 18 3.02 -33.17 22.13
N ALA A 19 3.41 -34.19 21.36
CA ALA A 19 4.03 -33.99 20.06
C ALA A 19 3.04 -33.39 19.02
N GLN A 20 1.78 -33.77 19.10
CA GLN A 20 0.74 -33.26 18.20
C GLN A 20 0.37 -31.80 18.55
N GLU A 21 0.20 -31.45 19.86
CA GLU A 21 -0.03 -30.06 20.29
C GLU A 21 1.15 -29.15 19.93
N SER A 22 2.39 -29.61 20.15
CA SER A 22 3.58 -28.83 19.80
C SER A 22 3.74 -28.65 18.28
N GLY A 23 3.34 -29.62 17.47
CA GLY A 23 3.39 -29.56 16.01
C GLY A 23 2.37 -28.60 15.42
N GLU A 24 1.16 -28.60 15.89
CA GLU A 24 0.11 -27.64 15.45
C GLU A 24 0.44 -26.21 15.84
N HIS A 25 0.91 -25.98 17.06
CA HIS A 25 1.32 -24.66 17.52
C HIS A 25 2.54 -24.12 16.74
N GLN A 26 3.51 -24.98 16.42
CA GLN A 26 4.69 -24.62 15.63
C GLN A 26 4.33 -24.29 14.16
N LEU A 27 3.37 -25.01 13.57
CA LEU A 27 2.88 -24.71 12.22
C LEU A 27 2.19 -23.34 12.14
N SER A 28 1.38 -22.99 13.14
CA SER A 28 0.72 -21.69 13.19
C SER A 28 1.71 -20.53 13.34
N GLN A 29 2.82 -20.69 14.08
CA GLN A 29 3.87 -19.68 14.24
C GLN A 29 4.66 -19.42 12.94
N ASN A 30 4.72 -20.38 12.04
CA ASN A 30 5.40 -20.25 10.75
C ASN A 30 4.51 -19.73 9.62
N PHE A 31 3.26 -19.43 9.89
CA PHE A 31 2.39 -18.73 8.93
C PHE A 31 2.24 -17.27 9.34
N TRP A 32 3.01 -16.41 8.68
CA TRP A 32 3.06 -14.98 8.96
C TRP A 32 1.98 -14.25 8.18
N ILE A 33 1.10 -13.57 8.87
CA ILE A 33 -0.05 -12.87 8.29
C ILE A 33 0.19 -11.37 8.34
N PHE A 34 -0.07 -10.69 7.22
CA PHE A 34 0.00 -9.25 7.09
C PHE A 34 -1.37 -8.70 6.70
N LEU A 35 -1.81 -7.70 7.45
CA LEU A 35 -3.04 -6.96 7.15
C LEU A 35 -2.66 -5.75 6.30
N CYS A 36 -3.33 -5.58 5.17
CA CYS A 36 -3.03 -4.51 4.22
C CYS A 36 -4.31 -3.72 3.96
N TYR A 37 -4.25 -2.40 4.14
CA TYR A 37 -5.41 -1.55 3.89
C TYR A 37 -4.99 -0.19 3.31
N GLY A 38 -5.94 0.49 2.68
CA GLY A 38 -5.69 1.79 2.07
C GLY A 38 -6.61 2.09 0.90
N GLN A 39 -6.09 2.82 -0.07
CA GLN A 39 -6.83 3.21 -1.27
C GLN A 39 -6.24 2.58 -2.54
N SER A 40 -6.39 3.23 -3.70
CA SER A 40 -6.02 2.69 -5.01
C SER A 40 -4.59 2.15 -5.09
N ASN A 41 -3.61 2.84 -4.52
CA ASN A 41 -2.22 2.38 -4.51
C ASN A 41 -1.99 1.14 -3.61
N MET A 42 -2.87 0.85 -2.64
CA MET A 42 -2.87 -0.43 -1.94
C MET A 42 -3.62 -1.51 -2.72
N ALA A 43 -4.75 -1.16 -3.37
CA ALA A 43 -5.53 -2.10 -4.18
C ALA A 43 -4.71 -2.66 -5.36
N GLY A 44 -3.94 -1.79 -5.99
CA GLY A 44 -3.18 -2.06 -7.20
C GLY A 44 -3.87 -1.50 -8.46
N GLN A 45 -3.11 -0.74 -9.26
CA GLN A 45 -3.63 -0.04 -10.44
C GLN A 45 -2.80 -0.30 -11.71
N ALA A 46 -1.64 -0.96 -11.60
CA ALA A 46 -0.80 -1.20 -12.76
C ALA A 46 -1.08 -2.55 -13.43
N PRO A 47 -0.78 -2.70 -14.73
CA PRO A 47 -0.89 -3.96 -15.44
C PRO A 47 -0.13 -5.09 -14.73
N ILE A 48 -0.78 -6.26 -14.65
CA ILE A 48 -0.14 -7.51 -14.23
C ILE A 48 0.61 -8.08 -15.42
N GLU A 49 1.90 -8.36 -15.25
CA GLU A 49 2.75 -8.88 -16.31
C GLU A 49 3.12 -10.35 -16.07
N GLN A 50 3.71 -11.00 -17.07
CA GLN A 50 4.04 -12.44 -17.02
C GLN A 50 4.88 -12.80 -15.80
N GLN A 51 5.83 -11.94 -15.40
CA GLN A 51 6.68 -12.18 -14.22
C GLN A 51 5.91 -12.19 -12.90
N ASP A 52 4.74 -11.54 -12.83
CA ASP A 52 3.89 -11.49 -11.65
C ASP A 52 3.03 -12.75 -11.47
N LEU A 53 2.93 -13.60 -12.49
CA LEU A 53 2.09 -14.81 -12.47
C LEU A 53 2.78 -16.02 -11.84
N THR A 54 4.11 -16.01 -11.75
CA THR A 54 4.87 -17.10 -11.09
C THR A 54 5.01 -16.81 -9.60
N VAL A 55 4.34 -17.58 -8.77
CA VAL A 55 4.24 -17.35 -7.31
C VAL A 55 4.61 -18.60 -6.55
N SER A 56 5.35 -18.46 -5.45
CA SER A 56 5.66 -19.54 -4.52
C SER A 56 4.39 -20.10 -3.86
N ASP A 57 4.33 -21.42 -3.62
CA ASP A 57 3.23 -22.05 -2.87
C ASP A 57 3.21 -21.60 -1.39
N ARG A 58 4.29 -21.00 -0.91
CA ARG A 58 4.39 -20.41 0.42
C ARG A 58 3.77 -19.01 0.52
N TYR A 59 3.38 -18.40 -0.63
CA TYR A 59 2.76 -17.08 -0.67
C TYR A 59 1.26 -17.20 -0.92
N LEU A 60 0.47 -16.81 0.07
CA LEU A 60 -0.99 -16.95 0.05
C LEU A 60 -1.67 -15.59 0.21
N SER A 61 -2.83 -15.43 -0.41
CA SER A 61 -3.73 -14.30 -0.22
C SER A 61 -5.09 -14.81 0.21
N MET A 62 -5.67 -14.19 1.25
CA MET A 62 -7.06 -14.47 1.64
C MET A 62 -7.99 -13.65 0.74
N ALA A 63 -8.97 -14.29 0.17
CA ALA A 63 -10.03 -13.61 -0.58
C ALA A 63 -10.88 -12.75 0.38
N THR A 64 -10.84 -11.44 0.20
CA THR A 64 -11.61 -10.47 0.99
C THR A 64 -12.96 -10.12 0.35
N THR A 65 -13.22 -10.65 -0.83
CA THR A 65 -14.49 -10.62 -1.57
C THR A 65 -14.70 -11.95 -2.29
N ASP A 66 -15.91 -12.27 -2.69
CA ASP A 66 -16.13 -13.19 -3.80
C ASP A 66 -15.69 -12.52 -5.10
N GLY A 67 -15.36 -13.29 -6.13
CA GLY A 67 -14.89 -12.70 -7.38
C GLY A 67 -15.12 -13.59 -8.61
N SER A 68 -15.09 -12.96 -9.79
CA SER A 68 -15.25 -13.59 -11.09
C SER A 68 -14.13 -14.58 -11.44
N ASP A 69 -12.98 -14.45 -10.78
CA ASP A 69 -11.83 -15.36 -10.91
C ASP A 69 -11.96 -16.63 -10.03
N GLY A 70 -13.14 -16.86 -9.44
CA GLY A 70 -13.44 -18.03 -8.64
C GLY A 70 -13.01 -17.94 -7.17
N ARG A 71 -12.45 -16.79 -6.72
CA ARG A 71 -12.15 -16.58 -5.31
C ARG A 71 -13.42 -16.63 -4.45
N LYS A 72 -13.28 -17.19 -3.25
CA LYS A 72 -14.36 -17.28 -2.27
C LYS A 72 -13.98 -16.55 -1.00
N LEU A 73 -14.84 -15.65 -0.56
CA LEU A 73 -14.67 -14.87 0.66
C LEU A 73 -14.18 -15.73 1.83
N GLY A 74 -13.12 -15.29 2.51
CA GLY A 74 -12.56 -15.93 3.70
C GLY A 74 -11.73 -17.19 3.42
N THR A 75 -11.40 -17.50 2.16
CA THR A 75 -10.55 -18.64 1.80
C THR A 75 -9.17 -18.20 1.34
N TRP A 76 -8.16 -19.02 1.69
CA TRP A 76 -6.80 -18.84 1.19
C TRP A 76 -6.66 -19.32 -0.26
N ARG A 77 -5.92 -18.57 -1.03
CA ARG A 77 -5.51 -18.91 -2.41
C ARG A 77 -4.03 -18.59 -2.59
N LYS A 78 -3.40 -19.19 -3.59
CA LYS A 78 -2.05 -18.77 -4.01
C LYS A 78 -2.08 -17.29 -4.37
N ALA A 79 -1.09 -16.53 -3.92
CA ALA A 79 -1.05 -15.08 -4.08
C ALA A 79 -0.70 -14.63 -5.51
N ILE A 80 -1.45 -15.15 -6.49
CA ILE A 80 -1.39 -14.69 -7.89
C ILE A 80 -2.23 -13.40 -7.98
N PRO A 81 -1.65 -12.27 -8.43
CA PRO A 81 -2.39 -11.01 -8.54
C PRO A 81 -3.61 -11.11 -9.48
N PRO A 82 -4.63 -10.27 -9.25
CA PRO A 82 -4.72 -9.22 -8.26
C PRO A 82 -4.99 -9.77 -6.84
N LEU A 83 -4.35 -9.19 -5.81
CA LEU A 83 -4.44 -9.72 -4.44
C LEU A 83 -5.58 -9.11 -3.64
N CYS A 84 -5.99 -7.88 -3.93
CA CYS A 84 -7.05 -7.19 -3.20
C CYS A 84 -8.45 -7.72 -3.61
N ARG A 85 -8.95 -7.32 -4.76
CA ARG A 85 -10.23 -7.76 -5.35
C ARG A 85 -9.99 -8.33 -6.75
N ALA A 86 -10.98 -9.01 -7.32
CA ALA A 86 -10.86 -9.60 -8.66
C ALA A 86 -10.77 -8.54 -9.79
N ASP A 87 -11.30 -7.36 -9.54
CA ASP A 87 -11.29 -6.19 -10.43
C ASP A 87 -10.15 -5.19 -10.16
N ALA A 88 -9.24 -5.52 -9.23
CA ALA A 88 -8.02 -4.76 -9.00
C ALA A 88 -6.90 -5.21 -9.97
N HIS A 89 -5.72 -4.63 -9.80
CA HIS A 89 -4.55 -4.86 -10.64
C HIS A 89 -3.31 -5.20 -9.81
N LEU A 90 -2.09 -5.01 -10.36
CA LEU A 90 -0.85 -5.17 -9.63
C LEU A 90 -0.71 -4.06 -8.58
N GLY A 91 -0.42 -4.43 -7.35
CA GLY A 91 -0.16 -3.53 -6.23
C GLY A 91 1.11 -3.92 -5.46
N PRO A 92 1.50 -3.14 -4.42
CA PRO A 92 2.79 -3.34 -3.75
C PRO A 92 2.85 -4.63 -2.94
N VAL A 93 1.73 -5.12 -2.42
CA VAL A 93 1.73 -6.31 -1.57
C VAL A 93 2.13 -7.59 -2.30
N ASP A 94 2.01 -7.61 -3.63
CA ASP A 94 2.44 -8.77 -4.43
C ASP A 94 3.96 -9.01 -4.26
N TRP A 95 4.77 -8.00 -4.47
CA TRP A 95 6.22 -8.11 -4.35
C TRP A 95 6.74 -7.97 -2.91
N PHE A 96 5.94 -7.48 -1.98
CA PHE A 96 6.24 -7.53 -0.56
C PHE A 96 6.44 -8.97 -0.07
N GLY A 97 5.46 -9.84 -0.27
CA GLY A 97 5.56 -11.21 0.21
C GLY A 97 6.58 -12.06 -0.56
N ARG A 98 6.76 -11.82 -1.88
CA ARG A 98 7.82 -12.45 -2.67
C ARG A 98 9.19 -12.13 -2.09
N THR A 99 9.48 -10.86 -1.86
CA THR A 99 10.75 -10.38 -1.33
C THR A 99 11.03 -10.92 0.08
N LEU A 100 10.01 -11.03 0.93
CA LEU A 100 10.17 -11.68 2.23
C LEU A 100 10.55 -13.15 2.10
N LEU A 101 9.90 -13.88 1.18
CA LEU A 101 10.13 -15.31 0.99
C LEU A 101 11.53 -15.65 0.48
N ASP A 102 12.23 -14.69 -0.13
CA ASP A 102 13.61 -14.88 -0.57
C ASP A 102 14.61 -14.97 0.60
N VAL A 103 14.26 -14.47 1.78
CA VAL A 103 15.19 -14.37 2.93
C VAL A 103 14.69 -15.04 4.20
N VAL A 104 13.39 -15.29 4.35
CA VAL A 104 12.86 -15.98 5.54
C VAL A 104 13.07 -17.50 5.43
N PRO A 105 13.11 -18.25 6.56
CA PRO A 105 13.26 -19.69 6.56
C PRO A 105 12.26 -20.40 5.64
N GLU A 106 12.67 -21.52 5.04
CA GLU A 106 11.87 -22.27 4.05
C GLU A 106 10.54 -22.78 4.59
N ASN A 107 10.44 -23.02 5.90
CA ASN A 107 9.21 -23.45 6.55
C ASN A 107 8.23 -22.30 6.84
N VAL A 108 8.62 -21.05 6.60
CA VAL A 108 7.74 -19.88 6.75
C VAL A 108 6.85 -19.73 5.52
N ARG A 109 5.56 -19.50 5.75
CA ARG A 109 4.58 -19.08 4.75
C ARG A 109 4.16 -17.65 5.02
N ILE A 110 3.83 -16.92 3.97
CA ILE A 110 3.34 -15.54 4.05
C ILE A 110 1.87 -15.50 3.61
N GLY A 111 1.02 -14.88 4.41
CA GLY A 111 -0.40 -14.66 4.13
C GLY A 111 -0.74 -13.17 4.10
N ILE A 112 -1.45 -12.75 3.05
CA ILE A 112 -1.93 -11.38 2.88
C ILE A 112 -3.45 -11.33 3.07
N VAL A 113 -3.91 -10.38 3.88
CA VAL A 113 -5.32 -9.98 3.99
C VAL A 113 -5.40 -8.53 3.53
N SER A 114 -5.89 -8.27 2.32
CA SER A 114 -5.89 -6.94 1.72
C SER A 114 -7.30 -6.41 1.49
N VAL A 115 -7.61 -5.24 2.05
CA VAL A 115 -8.86 -4.49 1.85
C VAL A 115 -8.51 -3.05 1.50
N ALA A 116 -8.88 -2.61 0.31
CA ALA A 116 -8.61 -1.25 -0.13
C ALA A 116 -9.76 -0.72 -0.98
N VAL A 117 -10.05 0.57 -0.83
CA VAL A 117 -11.11 1.27 -1.56
C VAL A 117 -10.51 2.46 -2.29
N GLU A 118 -10.53 2.44 -3.60
CA GLU A 118 -9.96 3.50 -4.44
C GLU A 118 -10.58 4.85 -4.11
N GLY A 119 -9.75 5.89 -4.02
CA GLY A 119 -10.19 7.27 -3.76
C GLY A 119 -10.89 7.51 -2.41
N CYS A 120 -10.84 6.56 -1.48
CA CYS A 120 -11.47 6.74 -0.18
C CYS A 120 -10.61 7.61 0.76
N PRO A 121 -11.23 8.42 1.63
CA PRO A 121 -10.54 9.01 2.76
C PRO A 121 -10.22 7.93 3.80
N ILE A 122 -9.20 8.19 4.63
CA ILE A 122 -8.78 7.27 5.70
C ILE A 122 -9.92 6.94 6.68
N THR A 123 -10.84 7.87 6.87
CA THR A 123 -12.01 7.74 7.74
C THR A 123 -13.01 6.63 7.33
N PHE A 124 -12.91 6.09 6.11
CA PHE A 124 -13.68 4.91 5.71
C PHE A 124 -13.23 3.64 6.45
N PHE A 125 -12.04 3.68 7.04
CA PHE A 125 -11.54 2.63 7.93
C PHE A 125 -11.70 2.98 9.43
N ASP A 126 -12.30 4.12 9.79
CA ASP A 126 -12.64 4.42 11.18
C ASP A 126 -14.01 3.84 11.52
N LYS A 127 -14.06 2.80 12.36
CA LYS A 127 -15.28 2.08 12.74
C LYS A 127 -16.39 2.96 13.34
N ASP A 128 -16.01 4.11 13.92
CA ASP A 128 -16.96 5.01 14.56
C ASP A 128 -17.51 6.07 13.60
N LYS A 129 -16.86 6.30 12.44
CA LYS A 129 -17.23 7.31 11.45
C LYS A 129 -17.70 6.73 10.12
N ASN A 130 -17.20 5.57 9.72
CA ASN A 130 -17.32 5.02 8.38
C ASN A 130 -18.77 4.90 7.91
N ALA A 131 -19.66 4.35 8.72
CA ALA A 131 -21.07 4.13 8.34
C ALA A 131 -21.77 5.42 7.92
N SER A 132 -21.57 6.52 8.69
CA SER A 132 -22.20 7.82 8.41
C SER A 132 -21.61 8.51 7.18
N LEU A 133 -20.31 8.31 6.91
CA LEU A 133 -19.62 8.87 5.75
C LEU A 133 -19.94 8.09 4.48
N ILE A 134 -19.88 6.77 4.54
CA ILE A 134 -20.19 5.88 3.41
C ILE A 134 -21.67 6.00 2.99
N ALA A 135 -22.58 6.27 3.94
CA ALA A 135 -23.98 6.51 3.59
C ALA A 135 -24.20 7.75 2.71
N LYS A 136 -23.26 8.70 2.72
CA LYS A 136 -23.28 9.93 1.93
C LYS A 136 -22.48 9.85 0.64
N GLU A 137 -21.86 8.67 0.35
CA GLU A 137 -21.07 8.50 -0.85
C GLU A 137 -21.99 8.44 -2.09
N GLU A 138 -21.79 9.34 -3.04
CA GLU A 138 -22.62 9.50 -4.23
C GLU A 138 -21.97 8.96 -5.50
N ARG A 139 -20.65 8.69 -5.48
CA ARG A 139 -19.92 8.18 -6.65
C ARG A 139 -20.28 6.72 -6.91
N ASP A 140 -20.96 6.43 -8.00
CA ASP A 140 -21.42 5.07 -8.35
C ASP A 140 -20.28 4.05 -8.37
N TRP A 141 -19.13 4.40 -8.95
CA TRP A 141 -17.99 3.51 -9.03
C TRP A 141 -17.44 3.15 -7.65
N MET A 142 -17.38 4.11 -6.71
CA MET A 142 -16.94 3.85 -5.34
C MET A 142 -17.97 3.05 -4.57
N ASN A 143 -19.26 3.33 -4.77
CA ASN A 143 -20.34 2.53 -4.21
C ASN A 143 -20.27 1.07 -4.69
N GLY A 144 -19.89 0.83 -5.95
CA GLY A 144 -19.65 -0.51 -6.48
C GLY A 144 -18.56 -1.26 -5.70
N ILE A 145 -17.46 -0.60 -5.36
CA ILE A 145 -16.36 -1.15 -4.55
C ILE A 145 -16.82 -1.39 -3.11
N LEU A 146 -17.45 -0.40 -2.49
CA LEU A 146 -17.94 -0.47 -1.12
C LEU A 146 -18.94 -1.62 -0.93
N ASN A 147 -19.81 -1.87 -1.92
CA ASN A 147 -20.77 -2.97 -1.88
C ASN A 147 -20.08 -4.34 -1.83
N GLN A 148 -18.93 -4.54 -2.49
CA GLN A 148 -18.16 -5.77 -2.40
C GLN A 148 -17.68 -6.04 -0.97
N TYR A 149 -17.44 -4.97 -0.19
CA TYR A 149 -17.03 -5.05 1.21
C TYR A 149 -18.20 -4.97 2.21
N GLY A 150 -19.45 -5.04 1.73
CA GLY A 150 -20.65 -4.92 2.59
C GLY A 150 -20.81 -3.52 3.17
N ARG A 151 -20.29 -2.49 2.49
CA ARG A 151 -20.27 -1.06 2.87
C ARG A 151 -19.57 -0.78 4.21
N ASP A 152 -18.65 -1.65 4.61
CA ASP A 152 -17.82 -1.46 5.81
C ASP A 152 -16.43 -2.08 5.58
N PRO A 153 -15.48 -1.34 5.00
CA PRO A 153 -14.14 -1.85 4.72
C PRO A 153 -13.34 -2.15 6.01
N TYR A 154 -13.56 -1.41 7.11
CA TYR A 154 -12.93 -1.73 8.39
C TYR A 154 -13.39 -3.10 8.90
N LYS A 155 -14.71 -3.29 8.97
CA LYS A 155 -15.28 -4.57 9.42
C LYS A 155 -14.84 -5.72 8.53
N ARG A 156 -14.78 -5.53 7.21
CA ARG A 156 -14.28 -6.52 6.27
C ARG A 156 -12.84 -6.92 6.59
N LEU A 157 -11.95 -5.95 6.79
CA LEU A 157 -10.56 -6.20 7.16
C LEU A 157 -10.48 -6.98 8.48
N LEU A 158 -11.23 -6.54 9.49
CA LEU A 158 -11.27 -7.16 10.80
C LEU A 158 -11.80 -8.61 10.76
N ASP A 159 -12.90 -8.86 10.06
CA ASP A 159 -13.50 -10.20 9.95
C ASP A 159 -12.54 -11.17 9.26
N MET A 160 -11.90 -10.75 8.16
CA MET A 160 -10.91 -11.57 7.45
C MET A 160 -9.65 -11.78 8.31
N ALA A 161 -9.21 -10.77 9.05
CA ALA A 161 -8.09 -10.91 9.98
C ALA A 161 -8.39 -11.91 11.11
N LYS A 162 -9.63 -11.92 11.64
CA LYS A 162 -10.08 -12.90 12.65
C LYS A 162 -10.11 -14.33 12.10
N ILE A 163 -10.44 -14.51 10.83
CA ILE A 163 -10.38 -15.82 10.16
C ILE A 163 -8.90 -16.21 9.99
N ALA A 164 -8.09 -15.34 9.44
CA ALA A 164 -6.67 -15.58 9.17
C ALA A 164 -5.88 -15.91 10.45
N ALA A 165 -6.18 -15.23 11.56
CA ALA A 165 -5.53 -15.46 12.86
C ALA A 165 -5.77 -16.86 13.47
N LYS A 166 -6.70 -17.65 12.91
CA LYS A 166 -6.87 -19.07 13.29
C LYS A 166 -5.81 -19.98 12.63
N ASP A 167 -5.23 -19.53 11.53
CA ASP A 167 -4.29 -20.32 10.72
C ASP A 167 -2.85 -19.89 10.94
N GLY A 168 -2.60 -18.66 11.41
CA GLY A 168 -1.27 -18.11 11.57
C GLY A 168 -1.20 -16.90 12.51
N VAL A 169 -0.07 -16.21 12.51
CA VAL A 169 0.24 -15.10 13.41
C VAL A 169 0.30 -13.78 12.65
N ILE A 170 -0.43 -12.77 13.10
CA ILE A 170 -0.34 -11.41 12.55
C ILE A 170 1.05 -10.85 12.88
N LYS A 171 1.81 -10.47 11.86
CA LYS A 171 3.20 -10.03 11.94
C LYS A 171 3.41 -8.56 11.56
N GLY A 172 2.47 -7.94 10.88
CA GLY A 172 2.57 -6.54 10.49
C GLY A 172 1.30 -6.03 9.84
N ILE A 173 1.18 -4.71 9.81
CA ILE A 173 0.10 -3.99 9.14
C ILE A 173 0.72 -3.04 8.12
N LEU A 174 0.26 -3.10 6.88
CA LEU A 174 0.68 -2.25 5.77
C LEU A 174 -0.45 -1.28 5.42
N LEU A 175 -0.13 0.00 5.40
CA LEU A 175 -1.01 1.06 4.97
C LEU A 175 -0.43 1.76 3.74
N HIS A 176 -1.24 1.90 2.69
CA HIS A 176 -0.93 2.81 1.60
C HIS A 176 -2.15 3.68 1.30
N GLN A 177 -2.12 4.89 1.82
CA GLN A 177 -3.19 5.87 1.73
C GLN A 177 -2.62 7.26 2.08
N GLY A 178 -3.17 8.30 1.51
CA GLY A 178 -2.75 9.68 1.75
C GLY A 178 -3.12 10.60 0.60
N GLU A 179 -3.35 10.06 -0.60
CA GLU A 179 -3.64 10.84 -1.79
C GLU A 179 -4.95 11.63 -1.62
N THR A 180 -6.01 10.98 -1.11
CA THR A 180 -7.30 11.63 -0.84
C THR A 180 -7.24 12.56 0.37
N ASP A 181 -6.40 12.25 1.34
CA ASP A 181 -6.25 12.99 2.60
C ASP A 181 -5.02 13.92 2.62
N ALA A 182 -4.51 14.29 1.49
CA ALA A 182 -3.25 15.00 1.35
C ALA A 182 -3.19 16.35 2.11
N TYR A 183 -4.34 16.93 2.44
CA TYR A 183 -4.46 18.16 3.26
C TYR A 183 -5.18 17.92 4.59
N ASN A 184 -5.29 16.67 5.04
CA ASN A 184 -5.94 16.34 6.30
C ASN A 184 -4.92 16.35 7.45
N ASP A 185 -4.91 17.41 8.24
CA ASP A 185 -4.01 17.56 9.39
C ASP A 185 -4.25 16.50 10.48
N GLU A 186 -5.45 15.92 10.54
CA GLU A 186 -5.81 14.87 11.51
C GLU A 186 -5.44 13.45 11.03
N TRP A 187 -4.99 13.30 9.79
CA TRP A 187 -4.72 12.00 9.15
C TRP A 187 -3.87 11.08 10.05
N ARG A 188 -2.79 11.58 10.64
CA ARG A 188 -1.93 10.76 11.54
C ARG A 188 -2.68 10.21 12.74
N LYS A 189 -3.57 11.01 13.34
CA LYS A 189 -4.39 10.58 14.49
C LYS A 189 -5.41 9.53 14.08
N GLU A 190 -6.01 9.70 12.91
CA GLU A 190 -6.98 8.76 12.35
C GLU A 190 -6.32 7.42 12.03
N VAL A 191 -5.15 7.42 11.38
CA VAL A 191 -4.34 6.22 11.14
C VAL A 191 -4.02 5.52 12.46
N ARG A 192 -3.58 6.27 13.48
CA ARG A 192 -3.25 5.69 14.79
C ARG A 192 -4.48 5.10 15.48
N LYS A 193 -5.63 5.76 15.37
CA LYS A 193 -6.89 5.25 15.91
C LYS A 193 -7.25 3.91 15.28
N ILE A 194 -7.22 3.81 13.95
CA ILE A 194 -7.52 2.57 13.23
C ILE A 194 -6.58 1.43 13.64
N TYR A 195 -5.27 1.71 13.77
CA TYR A 195 -4.30 0.74 14.26
C TYR A 195 -4.65 0.24 15.67
N ARG A 196 -5.00 1.14 16.59
CA ARG A 196 -5.40 0.77 17.97
C ARG A 196 -6.69 -0.03 17.99
N ASP A 197 -7.67 0.36 17.18
CA ASP A 197 -8.93 -0.38 17.05
C ASP A 197 -8.68 -1.83 16.59
N LEU A 198 -7.81 -2.01 15.59
CA LEU A 198 -7.40 -3.35 15.14
C LEU A 198 -6.63 -4.11 16.23
N GLN A 199 -5.74 -3.43 16.97
CA GLN A 199 -5.00 -4.02 18.08
C GLN A 199 -5.95 -4.55 19.17
N GLU A 200 -6.91 -3.74 19.60
CA GLU A 200 -7.88 -4.09 20.64
C GLU A 200 -8.75 -5.29 20.21
N GLU A 201 -9.25 -5.25 18.98
CA GLU A 201 -10.16 -6.28 18.44
C GLU A 201 -9.45 -7.62 18.14
N LEU A 202 -8.20 -7.57 17.71
CA LEU A 202 -7.41 -8.75 17.35
C LEU A 202 -6.46 -9.20 18.47
N ARG A 203 -6.30 -8.38 19.52
CA ARG A 203 -5.50 -8.66 20.73
C ARG A 203 -4.04 -8.99 20.43
N PHE A 204 -3.44 -8.36 19.43
CA PHE A 204 -2.03 -8.53 19.15
C PHE A 204 -1.17 -7.60 20.02
N ASP A 205 0.09 -8.00 20.23
CA ASP A 205 1.07 -7.15 20.89
C ASP A 205 1.54 -6.03 19.94
N SER A 206 1.24 -4.77 20.30
CA SER A 206 1.63 -3.60 19.51
C SER A 206 3.14 -3.39 19.39
N THR A 207 3.94 -4.02 20.25
CA THR A 207 5.42 -3.98 20.13
C THR A 207 5.95 -4.98 19.12
N ALA A 208 5.18 -6.04 18.83
CA ALA A 208 5.54 -7.13 17.94
C ALA A 208 4.94 -6.98 16.51
N VAL A 209 3.91 -6.13 16.35
CA VAL A 209 3.22 -5.92 15.07
C VAL A 209 3.44 -4.48 14.58
N PRO A 210 4.46 -4.22 13.76
CA PRO A 210 4.72 -2.89 13.22
C PRO A 210 3.63 -2.42 12.27
N LEU A 211 3.39 -1.10 12.26
CA LEU A 211 2.65 -0.39 11.22
C LEU A 211 3.63 0.17 10.19
N LEU A 212 3.47 -0.22 8.94
CA LEU A 212 4.25 0.24 7.81
C LEU A 212 3.39 1.16 6.94
N VAL A 213 3.82 2.40 6.74
CA VAL A 213 3.07 3.44 6.03
C VAL A 213 3.85 3.88 4.81
N GLY A 214 3.30 3.65 3.61
CA GLY A 214 3.97 4.01 2.35
C GLY A 214 3.82 5.47 1.99
N GLU A 215 4.92 6.08 1.50
CA GLU A 215 4.86 7.36 0.79
C GLU A 215 4.02 7.22 -0.49
N VAL A 216 3.26 8.26 -0.81
CA VAL A 216 2.64 8.40 -2.14
C VAL A 216 3.71 8.77 -3.17
N VAL A 217 3.38 8.78 -4.47
CA VAL A 217 4.31 9.19 -5.54
C VAL A 217 5.00 10.51 -5.17
N ARG A 218 6.33 10.50 -5.21
CA ARG A 218 7.14 11.63 -4.73
C ARG A 218 7.15 12.79 -5.73
N LYS A 219 7.39 13.99 -5.20
CA LYS A 219 7.37 15.24 -5.99
C LYS A 219 8.40 15.22 -7.13
N GLU A 220 9.58 14.68 -6.89
CA GLU A 220 10.66 14.58 -7.89
C GLU A 220 10.31 13.69 -9.09
N TYR A 221 9.27 12.86 -8.95
CA TYR A 221 8.71 12.03 -10.04
C TYR A 221 7.41 12.60 -10.61
N GLY A 222 7.07 13.83 -10.26
CA GLY A 222 5.85 14.51 -10.71
C GLY A 222 4.59 14.07 -9.96
N GLY A 223 4.75 13.53 -8.74
CA GLY A 223 3.63 13.05 -7.94
C GLY A 223 2.60 14.14 -7.64
N VAL A 224 1.37 13.93 -8.10
CA VAL A 224 0.24 14.87 -7.95
C VAL A 224 -0.13 15.06 -6.47
N CYS A 225 -0.07 14.01 -5.68
CA CYS A 225 -0.42 14.02 -4.27
C CYS A 225 0.81 14.11 -3.34
N ALA A 226 1.98 14.47 -3.87
CA ALA A 226 3.25 14.45 -3.14
C ALA A 226 3.27 15.31 -1.86
N HIS A 227 2.38 16.29 -1.77
CA HIS A 227 2.21 17.14 -0.57
C HIS A 227 1.66 16.36 0.66
N ALA A 228 1.18 15.11 0.49
CA ALA A 228 0.89 14.21 1.60
C ALA A 228 2.17 13.69 2.29
N ASN A 229 3.28 13.55 1.56
CA ASN A 229 4.49 12.92 2.06
C ASN A 229 5.10 13.57 3.32
N PRO A 230 5.10 14.89 3.49
CA PRO A 230 5.53 15.49 4.76
C PRO A 230 4.73 14.97 5.97
N THR A 231 3.41 14.84 5.86
CA THR A 231 2.54 14.31 6.92
C THR A 231 2.77 12.80 7.12
N ILE A 232 2.94 12.05 6.03
CA ILE A 232 3.26 10.61 6.06
C ILE A 232 4.62 10.38 6.73
N ASN A 233 5.65 11.13 6.33
CA ASN A 233 7.00 10.99 6.85
C ASN A 233 7.11 11.35 8.35
N ASP A 234 6.25 12.24 8.82
CA ASP A 234 6.25 12.67 10.21
C ASP A 234 5.55 11.67 11.17
N ILE A 235 4.77 10.70 10.66
CA ILE A 235 3.98 9.78 11.51
C ILE A 235 4.84 8.96 12.46
N ALA A 236 6.02 8.54 12.03
CA ALA A 236 6.95 7.76 12.84
C ALA A 236 7.52 8.54 14.03
N ASN A 237 7.54 9.89 13.96
CA ASN A 237 7.97 10.75 15.06
C ASN A 237 6.93 10.81 16.18
N HIS A 238 5.68 10.48 15.90
CA HIS A 238 4.57 10.58 16.85
C HIS A 238 4.17 9.25 17.48
N TYR A 239 4.41 8.14 16.78
CA TYR A 239 3.89 6.84 17.21
C TYR A 239 4.96 5.76 17.19
N PRO A 240 5.16 5.05 18.34
CA PRO A 240 6.11 3.95 18.40
C PRO A 240 5.68 2.79 17.50
N ASN A 241 6.64 1.98 17.08
CA ASN A 241 6.47 0.82 16.21
C ASN A 241 5.72 1.15 14.89
N THR A 242 5.92 2.38 14.41
CA THR A 242 5.38 2.89 13.14
C THR A 242 6.54 3.32 12.25
N TYR A 243 6.55 2.87 11.02
CA TYR A 243 7.67 3.02 10.11
C TYR A 243 7.21 3.49 8.74
N VAL A 244 7.89 4.49 8.20
CA VAL A 244 7.61 4.97 6.84
C VAL A 244 8.36 4.13 5.82
N VAL A 245 7.67 3.80 4.74
CA VAL A 245 8.22 3.10 3.58
C VAL A 245 8.41 4.11 2.47
N SER A 246 9.65 4.33 2.08
CA SER A 246 10.00 5.29 1.04
C SER A 246 9.50 4.85 -0.33
N ALA A 247 8.95 5.79 -1.10
CA ALA A 247 8.65 5.63 -2.53
C ALA A 247 9.80 6.10 -3.42
N GLU A 248 11.01 6.25 -2.88
CA GLU A 248 12.20 6.60 -3.67
C GLU A 248 12.45 5.54 -4.75
N GLY A 249 12.66 5.97 -6.00
CA GLY A 249 12.83 5.06 -7.14
C GLY A 249 11.56 4.36 -7.63
N CYS A 250 10.42 4.52 -6.95
CA CYS A 250 9.15 3.95 -7.38
C CYS A 250 8.50 4.88 -8.41
N MET A 251 8.75 4.60 -9.69
CA MET A 251 8.26 5.45 -10.78
C MET A 251 6.73 5.40 -10.91
N PRO A 252 6.09 6.54 -11.18
CA PRO A 252 4.65 6.59 -11.38
C PRO A 252 4.23 6.02 -12.75
N SER A 253 2.93 5.77 -12.88
CA SER A 253 2.24 5.65 -14.16
C SER A 253 2.03 7.04 -14.81
N ASP A 254 1.39 7.07 -15.97
CA ASP A 254 1.19 8.32 -16.73
C ASP A 254 0.32 9.35 -15.99
N ASP A 255 -0.53 8.91 -15.06
CA ASP A 255 -1.40 9.79 -14.27
C ASP A 255 -0.69 10.50 -13.11
N ASN A 256 0.55 10.11 -12.79
CA ASN A 256 1.36 10.64 -11.69
C ASN A 256 0.72 10.55 -10.28
N VAL A 257 -0.33 9.76 -10.13
CA VAL A 257 -0.99 9.41 -8.87
C VAL A 257 -0.66 7.97 -8.48
N HIS A 258 -0.73 7.08 -9.45
CA HIS A 258 -0.47 5.65 -9.25
C HIS A 258 0.95 5.30 -9.68
N PHE A 259 1.46 4.19 -9.16
CA PHE A 259 2.77 3.68 -9.56
C PHE A 259 2.65 2.84 -10.83
N SER A 260 3.71 2.83 -11.64
CA SER A 260 3.86 1.89 -12.76
C SER A 260 4.02 0.46 -12.24
N SER A 261 3.96 -0.55 -13.13
CA SER A 261 4.17 -1.95 -12.72
C SER A 261 5.50 -2.14 -12.01
N GLU A 262 6.60 -1.58 -12.53
CA GLU A 262 7.90 -1.64 -11.83
C GLU A 262 7.92 -0.78 -10.57
N GLY A 263 7.24 0.37 -10.56
CA GLY A 263 7.07 1.20 -9.36
C GLY A 263 6.41 0.43 -8.21
N TYR A 264 5.35 -0.34 -8.48
CA TYR A 264 4.73 -1.20 -7.46
C TYR A 264 5.63 -2.35 -7.00
N ARG A 265 6.37 -2.97 -7.92
CA ARG A 265 7.35 -4.01 -7.55
C ARG A 265 8.42 -3.46 -6.63
N GLN A 266 8.95 -2.30 -6.96
CA GLN A 266 9.96 -1.63 -6.14
C GLN A 266 9.39 -1.22 -4.78
N LEU A 267 8.18 -0.64 -4.74
CA LEU A 267 7.51 -0.28 -3.50
C LEU A 267 7.26 -1.50 -2.61
N GLY A 268 6.88 -2.63 -3.20
CA GLY A 268 6.72 -3.90 -2.49
C GLY A 268 8.04 -4.38 -1.85
N ARG A 269 9.16 -4.28 -2.56
CA ARG A 269 10.50 -4.56 -2.03
C ARG A 269 10.85 -3.63 -0.87
N HIS A 270 10.52 -2.34 -0.97
CA HIS A 270 10.74 -1.37 0.10
C HIS A 270 9.92 -1.69 1.36
N TYR A 271 8.65 -2.08 1.20
CA TYR A 271 7.84 -2.56 2.32
C TYR A 271 8.49 -3.77 3.01
N ALA A 272 9.02 -4.73 2.24
CA ALA A 272 9.67 -5.91 2.79
C ALA A 272 10.96 -5.57 3.54
N ILE A 273 11.82 -4.74 2.96
CA ILE A 273 13.05 -4.28 3.61
C ILE A 273 12.70 -3.53 4.89
N ARG A 274 11.73 -2.61 4.85
CA ARG A 274 11.36 -1.80 6.01
C ARG A 274 10.77 -2.64 7.14
N TYR A 275 9.96 -3.66 6.81
CA TYR A 275 9.49 -4.65 7.76
C TYR A 275 10.66 -5.41 8.43
N LEU A 276 11.60 -5.88 7.63
CA LEU A 276 12.78 -6.59 8.14
C LEU A 276 13.67 -5.68 8.98
N GLU A 277 13.89 -4.43 8.61
CA GLU A 277 14.61 -3.45 9.44
C GLU A 277 13.99 -3.29 10.82
N ALA A 278 12.66 -3.26 10.87
CA ALA A 278 11.91 -3.12 12.11
C ALA A 278 11.93 -4.39 12.99
N THR A 279 12.08 -5.59 12.39
CA THR A 279 11.87 -6.87 13.08
C THR A 279 13.11 -7.78 13.10
N ASN A 280 13.94 -7.72 12.07
CA ASN A 280 15.15 -8.55 11.94
C ASN A 280 16.19 -7.86 11.02
N PRO A 281 17.02 -6.94 11.57
CA PRO A 281 18.00 -6.19 10.77
C PRO A 281 19.00 -7.05 9.99
N VAL A 282 19.30 -8.26 10.47
CA VAL A 282 20.22 -9.18 9.77
C VAL A 282 19.58 -9.68 8.47
N LEU A 283 18.31 -10.06 8.52
CA LEU A 283 17.59 -10.45 7.29
C LEU A 283 17.37 -9.25 6.36
N ALA A 284 17.19 -8.05 6.90
CA ALA A 284 17.11 -6.83 6.10
C ALA A 284 18.37 -6.62 5.26
N GLU A 285 19.55 -6.77 5.86
CA GLU A 285 20.83 -6.64 5.17
C GLU A 285 21.02 -7.76 4.13
N THR A 286 20.67 -8.99 4.46
CA THR A 286 20.68 -10.11 3.52
C THR A 286 19.78 -9.82 2.31
N CYS A 287 18.59 -9.30 2.54
CA CYS A 287 17.64 -8.92 1.51
C CYS A 287 18.23 -7.85 0.57
N ARG A 288 18.83 -6.78 1.12
CA ARG A 288 19.47 -5.73 0.32
C ARG A 288 20.59 -6.30 -0.56
N GLN A 289 21.44 -7.16 0.01
CA GLN A 289 22.54 -7.78 -0.75
C GLN A 289 22.04 -8.66 -1.89
N GLN A 290 20.95 -9.41 -1.70
CA GLN A 290 20.33 -10.21 -2.75
C GLN A 290 19.75 -9.32 -3.87
N LEU A 291 19.03 -8.26 -3.51
CA LEU A 291 18.49 -7.31 -4.48
C LEU A 291 19.59 -6.59 -5.25
N ALA A 292 20.67 -6.16 -4.57
CA ALA A 292 21.85 -5.57 -5.19
C ALA A 292 22.50 -6.50 -6.21
N LYS A 293 22.71 -7.76 -5.83
CA LYS A 293 23.26 -8.79 -6.71
C LYS A 293 22.37 -9.07 -7.93
N ALA A 294 21.06 -8.95 -7.76
CA ALA A 294 20.09 -9.09 -8.86
C ALA A 294 19.95 -7.81 -9.70
N GLY A 295 20.61 -6.70 -9.30
CA GLY A 295 20.50 -5.39 -9.96
C GLY A 295 19.15 -4.71 -9.74
N LEU A 296 18.40 -5.13 -8.71
CA LEU A 296 17.06 -4.65 -8.37
C LEU A 296 17.07 -3.54 -7.31
N ASP A 297 18.24 -3.16 -6.80
CA ASP A 297 18.48 -2.05 -5.89
C ASP A 297 18.84 -0.74 -6.61
N LYS A 298 19.00 -0.80 -7.92
CA LYS A 298 19.34 0.38 -8.72
C LYS A 298 18.10 1.27 -8.82
N ILE A 299 18.05 2.24 -7.93
CA ILE A 299 17.14 3.38 -8.04
C ILE A 299 17.62 4.19 -9.25
N THR A 300 17.01 3.96 -10.40
CA THR A 300 17.19 4.85 -11.55
C THR A 300 16.34 6.09 -11.29
N VAL A 301 16.88 6.99 -10.48
CA VAL A 301 16.25 8.28 -10.24
C VAL A 301 16.48 9.11 -11.50
N ALA A 302 15.45 9.29 -12.29
CA ALA A 302 15.41 10.45 -13.18
C ALA A 302 15.19 11.68 -12.28
N THR A 303 16.26 12.15 -11.64
CA THR A 303 16.23 13.42 -10.90
C THR A 303 16.07 14.54 -11.90
N THR A 304 14.87 15.05 -12.02
CA THR A 304 14.70 16.30 -12.74
C THR A 304 15.21 17.45 -11.87
N ASN A 305 16.13 18.25 -12.40
CA ASN A 305 16.50 19.54 -11.82
C ASN A 305 15.49 20.65 -12.17
N LEU A 306 14.39 20.27 -12.81
CA LEU A 306 13.35 21.18 -13.26
C LEU A 306 12.72 21.92 -12.08
N LYS A 307 12.99 23.21 -11.97
CA LYS A 307 12.37 24.12 -11.00
C LYS A 307 11.34 24.95 -11.73
N VAL A 308 10.16 25.02 -11.18
CA VAL A 308 9.06 25.83 -11.72
C VAL A 308 8.56 26.77 -10.65
N LYS A 309 8.37 28.01 -11.03
CA LYS A 309 7.61 29.03 -10.29
C LYS A 309 6.37 29.34 -11.10
N ALA A 310 5.20 29.17 -10.50
CA ALA A 310 3.92 29.49 -11.11
C ALA A 310 3.15 30.44 -10.21
N GLU A 311 2.59 31.51 -10.76
CA GLU A 311 1.89 32.55 -10.01
C GLU A 311 0.56 32.90 -10.70
N ASN A 312 -0.55 32.75 -9.97
CA ASN A 312 -1.87 33.13 -10.46
C ASN A 312 -2.00 34.67 -10.51
N LYS A 313 -2.24 35.23 -11.70
CA LYS A 313 -2.48 36.66 -11.96
C LYS A 313 -3.95 36.94 -12.29
N GLY A 314 -4.86 36.07 -11.91
CA GLY A 314 -6.30 36.18 -12.07
C GLY A 314 -6.81 35.60 -13.39
N LYS A 315 -6.36 36.08 -14.56
CA LYS A 315 -6.76 35.54 -15.87
C LYS A 315 -5.76 34.57 -16.45
N VAL A 316 -4.54 34.63 -15.99
CA VAL A 316 -3.41 33.85 -16.49
C VAL A 316 -2.57 33.39 -15.30
N ILE A 317 -2.05 32.21 -15.35
CA ILE A 317 -1.01 31.71 -14.46
C ILE A 317 0.31 31.94 -15.18
N ASP A 318 1.12 32.86 -14.67
CA ASP A 318 2.46 33.11 -15.18
C ASP A 318 3.41 32.01 -14.69
N VAL A 319 4.10 31.37 -15.61
CA VAL A 319 5.04 30.27 -15.34
C VAL A 319 6.43 30.64 -15.78
N THR A 320 7.39 30.43 -14.86
CA THR A 320 8.83 30.48 -15.16
C THR A 320 9.48 29.16 -14.74
N ALA A 321 10.15 28.50 -15.65
CA ALA A 321 10.82 27.21 -15.45
C ALA A 321 12.34 27.35 -15.66
N SER A 322 13.11 26.53 -14.95
CA SER A 322 14.58 26.48 -15.11
C SER A 322 15.04 25.82 -16.43
N GLU A 323 14.14 25.10 -17.06
CA GLU A 323 14.35 24.38 -18.34
C GLU A 323 13.09 24.51 -19.19
N PRO A 324 13.21 24.35 -20.54
CA PRO A 324 12.06 24.35 -21.43
C PRO A 324 11.02 23.29 -21.06
N ILE A 325 9.74 23.67 -21.05
CA ILE A 325 8.59 22.79 -20.79
C ILE A 325 7.97 22.37 -22.11
N GLU A 326 7.64 21.10 -22.25
CA GLU A 326 6.94 20.55 -23.41
C GLU A 326 5.43 20.52 -23.20
N LYS A 327 5.02 20.18 -21.98
CA LYS A 327 3.61 19.94 -21.64
C LYS A 327 3.30 20.32 -20.19
N VAL A 328 2.07 20.80 -19.95
CA VAL A 328 1.52 20.97 -18.62
C VAL A 328 0.18 20.22 -18.55
N ASP A 329 0.10 19.22 -17.70
CA ASP A 329 -1.16 18.57 -17.34
C ASP A 329 -1.74 19.23 -16.09
N VAL A 330 -3.00 19.62 -16.14
CA VAL A 330 -3.75 20.13 -15.00
C VAL A 330 -4.63 19.02 -14.46
N VAL A 331 -4.46 18.69 -13.18
CA VAL A 331 -5.04 17.50 -12.57
C VAL A 331 -5.86 17.92 -11.36
N SER A 332 -7.05 17.35 -11.20
CA SER A 332 -7.86 17.50 -9.99
C SER A 332 -7.27 16.68 -8.84
N PHE A 333 -7.66 16.99 -7.61
CA PHE A 333 -7.24 16.21 -6.43
C PHE A 333 -7.70 14.75 -6.43
N SER A 334 -8.64 14.38 -7.32
CA SER A 334 -9.02 12.98 -7.54
C SER A 334 -8.10 12.24 -8.51
N GLY A 335 -7.04 12.89 -9.02
CA GLY A 335 -6.11 12.32 -10.00
C GLY A 335 -6.59 12.39 -11.45
N LYS A 336 -7.74 13.01 -11.72
CA LYS A 336 -8.26 13.13 -13.09
C LYS A 336 -7.63 14.32 -13.79
N THR A 337 -7.00 14.11 -14.95
CA THR A 337 -6.55 15.19 -15.84
C THR A 337 -7.77 15.94 -16.37
N VAL A 338 -7.84 17.24 -16.03
CA VAL A 338 -8.94 18.12 -16.46
C VAL A 338 -8.58 18.92 -17.71
N LYS A 339 -7.29 19.22 -17.91
CA LYS A 339 -6.77 19.93 -19.07
C LYS A 339 -5.31 19.58 -19.32
N THR A 340 -4.92 19.58 -20.59
CA THR A 340 -3.50 19.49 -21.01
C THR A 340 -3.18 20.68 -21.91
N PHE A 341 -2.04 21.33 -21.62
CA PHE A 341 -1.50 22.40 -22.45
C PHE A 341 -0.17 21.94 -23.09
N ALA A 342 -0.08 22.04 -24.41
CA ALA A 342 1.19 21.90 -25.13
C ALA A 342 1.95 23.25 -25.04
N ILE A 343 3.23 23.21 -24.65
CA ILE A 343 4.04 24.43 -24.35
C ILE A 343 5.14 24.66 -25.37
N ASP A 344 5.41 23.67 -26.20
CA ASP A 344 6.37 23.75 -27.32
C ASP A 344 7.79 24.22 -26.91
N GLY A 345 8.28 23.74 -25.78
CA GLY A 345 9.66 23.97 -25.36
C GLY A 345 9.94 25.39 -24.82
N LYS A 346 8.96 26.05 -24.21
CA LYS A 346 9.16 27.35 -23.58
C LYS A 346 9.47 27.20 -22.09
N SER A 347 10.31 28.09 -21.56
CA SER A 347 10.60 28.20 -20.13
C SER A 347 9.85 29.35 -19.43
N GLU A 348 9.25 30.26 -20.21
CA GLU A 348 8.38 31.33 -19.72
C GLU A 348 7.11 31.37 -20.57
N PHE A 349 5.95 31.24 -19.91
CA PHE A 349 4.64 31.20 -20.58
C PHE A 349 3.49 31.46 -19.63
N GLY A 350 2.32 31.79 -20.18
CA GLY A 350 1.07 31.97 -19.43
C GLY A 350 0.06 30.85 -19.74
N LEU A 351 -0.60 30.35 -18.71
CA LEU A 351 -1.70 29.38 -18.85
C LEU A 351 -3.04 30.10 -18.59
N PRO A 352 -4.04 30.01 -19.48
CA PRO A 352 -5.33 30.69 -19.31
C PRO A 352 -6.15 30.02 -18.19
N VAL A 353 -6.60 30.81 -17.22
CA VAL A 353 -7.42 30.34 -16.10
C VAL A 353 -8.88 30.10 -16.50
N GLU A 354 -9.38 30.82 -17.49
CA GLU A 354 -10.79 30.78 -17.92
C GLU A 354 -11.25 29.38 -18.37
N GLU A 355 -10.31 28.52 -18.77
CA GLU A 355 -10.55 27.16 -19.21
C GLU A 355 -10.47 26.11 -18.10
N LEU A 356 -10.21 26.53 -16.84
CA LEU A 356 -9.98 25.63 -15.72
C LEU A 356 -11.16 25.66 -14.75
N PRO A 357 -11.49 24.53 -14.09
CA PRO A 357 -12.46 24.50 -13.00
C PRO A 357 -12.03 25.41 -11.85
N LYS A 358 -13.02 26.06 -11.20
CA LYS A 358 -12.77 26.89 -10.00
C LYS A 358 -12.64 26.00 -8.77
N GLU A 359 -11.58 25.27 -8.71
CA GLU A 359 -11.22 24.41 -7.60
C GLU A 359 -9.70 24.42 -7.44
N LYS A 360 -9.20 23.91 -6.33
CA LYS A 360 -7.76 23.73 -6.16
C LYS A 360 -7.27 22.65 -7.14
N LEU A 361 -6.25 22.99 -7.95
CA LEU A 361 -5.73 22.15 -9.01
C LEU A 361 -4.21 21.95 -8.86
N ILE A 362 -3.71 20.84 -9.35
CA ILE A 362 -2.29 20.52 -9.41
C ILE A 362 -1.83 20.61 -10.86
N PHE A 363 -0.75 21.35 -11.07
CA PHE A 363 -0.13 21.54 -12.37
C PHE A 363 1.12 20.69 -12.46
N VAL A 364 1.15 19.72 -13.38
CA VAL A 364 2.28 18.82 -13.65
C VAL A 364 3.01 19.34 -14.88
N PHE A 365 4.19 19.92 -14.66
CA PHE A 365 5.07 20.44 -15.71
C PHE A 365 6.02 19.34 -16.18
N GLN A 366 6.13 19.12 -17.48
CA GLN A 366 6.91 18.03 -18.06
C GLN A 366 7.83 18.52 -19.17
N ASN A 367 9.06 17.96 -19.21
CA ASN A 367 9.99 18.03 -20.32
C ASN A 367 10.66 16.67 -20.56
N ALA A 368 11.59 16.59 -21.51
CA ALA A 368 12.33 15.36 -21.82
C ALA A 368 13.12 14.78 -20.64
N ASN A 369 13.49 15.63 -19.65
CA ASN A 369 14.35 15.26 -18.51
C ASN A 369 13.56 14.85 -17.28
N GLY A 370 12.24 15.07 -17.24
CA GLY A 370 11.39 14.69 -16.12
C GLY A 370 10.17 15.58 -15.88
N LYS A 371 9.58 15.43 -14.71
CA LYS A 371 8.35 16.11 -14.29
C LYS A 371 8.52 16.83 -12.95
N THR A 372 7.79 17.91 -12.74
CA THR A 372 7.66 18.59 -11.44
C THR A 372 6.24 19.11 -11.28
N THR A 373 5.81 19.42 -10.04
CA THR A 373 4.46 19.89 -9.75
C THR A 373 4.45 21.25 -9.07
N ALA A 374 3.38 22.00 -9.26
CA ALA A 374 3.02 23.17 -8.45
C ALA A 374 1.54 23.17 -8.13
N ASP A 375 1.22 23.47 -6.87
CA ASP A 375 -0.15 23.68 -6.40
C ASP A 375 -0.50 25.14 -6.63
N ILE A 376 -1.62 25.40 -7.29
CA ILE A 376 -2.07 26.76 -7.59
C ILE A 376 -3.53 26.90 -7.19
N ASP A 377 -3.82 27.87 -6.35
CA ASP A 377 -5.19 28.25 -6.00
C ASP A 377 -5.77 29.14 -7.11
N LEU A 378 -6.92 28.74 -7.70
CA LEU A 378 -7.61 29.44 -8.78
C LEU A 378 -8.81 30.26 -8.28
#